data_56b20701e0b03664beb88693a025f16f
#
_entry.id   56b20701e0b03664beb88693a025f16f
#
_cell.length_a   1.000
_cell.length_b   1.000
_cell.length_c   1.000
_cell.angle_alpha   90.00
_cell.angle_beta   90.00
_cell.angle_gamma   90.00
#
_symmetry.space_group_name_H-M   'P 1'
#
loop_
_entity.id
_entity.type
_entity.pdbx_description
1 polymer ?
#
loop_
_entity_poly.entity_id
_entity_poly.type
_entity_poly.pdbx_seq_one_letter_code
_entity_poly.pdbx_strand_id
1 'polypeptide(L)'
;LSTISASSSIFMSETNPISEWSLGNSQRRPSQLISLEILKPLQKRQDNQGLLFLIVHLGLLVLTGYVLQLTMETPWLIFGLVLHGVVLVHLFAPFHEATHQSAFLTRWLNQVVAWFTGLVIMIPPLYFKLEHAAHHTYTQHPEKDPESIPQARTFWGYWYYLTAIPYFKGVLKNLVRHPQGQFSELEQSFIPERLREKVQREAQGMLLFYLLLLGGSLLSGSALLFWYWLLPRILAEPVMRLMRISEHGGCPWIADLLRNTRTTLTLHPIRWLAW
;
A
#
# COMPACT_ATOMS: atom_id res chain seq x y z
N LEU A 1 2.60 -46.79 29.31
CA LEU A 1 2.89 -45.34 29.39
C LEU A 1 3.97 -45.04 28.36
N SER A 2 3.59 -44.85 27.09
CA SER A 2 4.45 -44.55 25.98
C SER A 2 4.23 -43.07 25.58
N THR A 3 5.28 -42.29 25.73
CA THR A 3 5.40 -40.88 25.33
C THR A 3 5.32 -40.77 23.83
N ILE A 4 4.29 -40.11 23.32
CA ILE A 4 4.21 -39.69 21.91
C ILE A 4 4.96 -38.37 21.79
N SER A 5 6.17 -38.42 21.25
CA SER A 5 6.95 -37.27 20.77
C SER A 5 6.48 -36.93 19.37
N ALA A 6 5.62 -35.94 19.22
CA ALA A 6 5.29 -35.36 17.93
C ALA A 6 6.29 -34.23 17.61
N SER A 7 7.42 -34.61 17.05
CA SER A 7 8.37 -33.69 16.41
C SER A 7 7.88 -33.44 14.98
N SER A 8 7.03 -32.45 14.76
CA SER A 8 6.77 -31.91 13.43
C SER A 8 7.86 -30.89 13.06
N SER A 9 9.02 -31.42 12.66
CA SER A 9 10.01 -30.65 11.91
C SER A 9 9.45 -30.35 10.52
N ILE A 10 8.87 -29.16 10.35
CA ILE A 10 8.68 -28.60 9.01
C ILE A 10 10.10 -28.30 8.51
N PHE A 11 10.72 -29.26 7.86
CA PHE A 11 11.92 -29.08 7.05
C PHE A 11 11.53 -28.17 5.88
N MET A 12 11.78 -26.88 5.99
CA MET A 12 11.98 -26.05 4.82
C MET A 12 13.33 -26.48 4.24
N SER A 13 13.32 -27.03 3.03
CA SER A 13 14.54 -27.36 2.29
C SER A 13 15.38 -26.08 2.18
N GLU A 14 16.68 -26.18 2.40
CA GLU A 14 17.66 -25.10 2.17
C GLU A 14 17.88 -24.89 0.66
N THR A 15 16.80 -24.78 -0.12
CA THR A 15 16.89 -24.45 -1.54
C THR A 15 17.14 -22.95 -1.67
N ASN A 16 18.06 -22.61 -2.56
CA ASN A 16 18.35 -21.20 -2.86
C ASN A 16 17.06 -20.54 -3.41
N PRO A 17 16.46 -19.55 -2.72
CA PRO A 17 15.20 -18.97 -3.14
C PRO A 17 15.24 -18.34 -4.55
N ILE A 18 16.42 -17.93 -5.03
CA ILE A 18 16.61 -17.40 -6.38
C ILE A 18 16.45 -18.51 -7.44
N SER A 19 16.90 -19.73 -7.18
CA SER A 19 16.75 -20.86 -8.10
C SER A 19 15.29 -21.31 -8.22
N GLU A 20 14.54 -21.27 -7.13
CA GLU A 20 13.11 -21.60 -7.13
C GLU A 20 12.29 -20.54 -7.89
N TRP A 21 12.62 -19.25 -7.75
CA TRP A 21 11.94 -18.19 -8.49
C TRP A 21 12.12 -18.32 -10.01
N SER A 22 13.27 -18.82 -10.49
CA SER A 22 13.55 -19.03 -11.92
C SER A 22 12.81 -20.24 -12.52
N LEU A 23 12.45 -21.24 -11.72
CA LEU A 23 11.78 -22.46 -12.19
C LEU A 23 10.29 -22.28 -12.50
N GLY A 24 9.67 -21.21 -12.02
CA GLY A 24 8.25 -20.90 -12.22
C GLY A 24 7.94 -20.13 -13.51
N ASN A 25 8.64 -20.35 -14.61
CA ASN A 25 8.66 -19.50 -15.81
C ASN A 25 7.40 -19.57 -16.71
N SER A 26 6.21 -19.54 -16.12
CA SER A 26 4.95 -19.38 -16.87
C SER A 26 4.16 -18.16 -16.40
N GLN A 27 4.63 -16.96 -16.75
CA GLN A 27 3.77 -15.78 -16.73
C GLN A 27 2.67 -15.97 -17.77
N ARG A 28 1.64 -16.75 -17.42
CA ARG A 28 0.46 -16.93 -18.27
C ARG A 28 -0.26 -15.59 -18.36
N ARG A 29 -0.39 -15.06 -19.57
CA ARG A 29 -1.18 -13.85 -19.79
C ARG A 29 -2.66 -14.14 -19.47
N PRO A 30 -3.42 -13.18 -18.88
CA PRO A 30 -4.85 -13.39 -18.62
C PRO A 30 -5.65 -13.91 -19.84
N SER A 31 -5.27 -13.49 -21.06
CA SER A 31 -5.85 -13.97 -22.32
C SER A 31 -5.60 -15.45 -22.63
N GLN A 32 -4.65 -16.09 -21.96
CA GLN A 32 -4.41 -17.54 -22.07
C GLN A 32 -5.26 -18.36 -21.09
N LEU A 33 -5.83 -17.70 -20.07
CA LEU A 33 -6.65 -18.33 -19.02
C LEU A 33 -8.13 -18.07 -19.21
N ILE A 34 -8.51 -16.91 -19.77
CA ILE A 34 -9.88 -16.45 -19.93
C ILE A 34 -10.07 -15.99 -21.36
N SER A 35 -11.20 -16.35 -21.99
CA SER A 35 -11.51 -15.89 -23.35
C SER A 35 -11.58 -14.36 -23.42
N LEU A 36 -11.20 -13.79 -24.57
CA LEU A 36 -11.24 -12.33 -24.78
C LEU A 36 -12.68 -11.77 -24.68
N GLU A 37 -13.68 -12.57 -24.96
CA GLU A 37 -15.10 -12.18 -24.83
C GLU A 37 -15.48 -11.90 -23.38
N ILE A 38 -14.95 -12.68 -22.43
CA ILE A 38 -15.15 -12.47 -20.99
C ILE A 38 -14.22 -11.36 -20.48
N LEU A 39 -13.00 -11.30 -20.97
CA LEU A 39 -11.99 -10.37 -20.48
C LEU A 39 -12.30 -8.91 -20.86
N LYS A 40 -12.74 -8.64 -22.09
CA LYS A 40 -13.02 -7.28 -22.59
C LYS A 40 -14.04 -6.50 -21.73
N PRO A 41 -15.21 -7.05 -21.35
CA PRO A 41 -16.15 -6.36 -20.47
C PRO A 41 -15.57 -6.04 -19.10
N LEU A 42 -14.76 -6.94 -18.53
CA LEU A 42 -14.13 -6.76 -17.22
C LEU A 42 -13.06 -5.65 -17.22
N GLN A 43 -12.45 -5.38 -18.37
CA GLN A 43 -11.44 -4.33 -18.52
C GLN A 43 -12.04 -2.96 -18.91
N LYS A 44 -13.38 -2.86 -19.05
CA LYS A 44 -14.03 -1.62 -19.44
C LYS A 44 -13.96 -0.59 -18.28
N ARG A 45 -13.22 0.49 -18.51
CA ARG A 45 -13.10 1.61 -17.56
C ARG A 45 -14.30 2.55 -17.72
N GLN A 46 -14.74 3.14 -16.60
CA GLN A 46 -15.85 4.10 -16.56
C GLN A 46 -15.57 5.15 -15.47
N ASP A 47 -15.85 6.42 -15.74
CA ASP A 47 -15.68 7.48 -14.75
C ASP A 47 -16.74 7.42 -13.64
N ASN A 48 -17.98 7.08 -13.99
CA ASN A 48 -19.11 7.10 -13.05
C ASN A 48 -18.90 6.16 -11.86
N GLN A 49 -18.36 4.96 -12.09
CA GLN A 49 -18.10 4.01 -11.01
C GLN A 49 -16.98 4.51 -10.09
N GLY A 50 -15.86 4.95 -10.65
CA GLY A 50 -14.75 5.50 -9.88
C GLY A 50 -15.17 6.74 -9.08
N LEU A 51 -15.97 7.65 -9.68
CA LEU A 51 -16.52 8.82 -8.98
C LEU A 51 -17.46 8.43 -7.83
N LEU A 52 -18.32 7.42 -8.03
CA LEU A 52 -19.19 6.94 -6.96
C LEU A 52 -18.37 6.42 -5.76
N PHE A 53 -17.38 5.56 -6.01
CA PHE A 53 -16.51 5.06 -4.94
C PHE A 53 -15.74 6.19 -4.25
N LEU A 54 -15.21 7.15 -5.01
CA LEU A 54 -14.51 8.31 -4.47
C LEU A 54 -15.42 9.17 -3.58
N ILE A 55 -16.65 9.47 -4.05
CA ILE A 55 -17.63 10.25 -3.27
C ILE A 55 -18.00 9.52 -1.98
N VAL A 56 -18.25 8.21 -2.03
CA VAL A 56 -18.54 7.42 -0.83
C VAL A 56 -17.36 7.44 0.13
N HIS A 57 -16.14 7.26 -0.36
CA HIS A 57 -14.93 7.27 0.48
C HIS A 57 -14.72 8.65 1.15
N LEU A 58 -14.83 9.74 0.39
CA LEU A 58 -14.73 11.10 0.93
C LEU A 58 -15.86 11.39 1.92
N GLY A 59 -17.09 10.93 1.64
CA GLY A 59 -18.21 11.00 2.58
C GLY A 59 -17.94 10.28 3.89
N LEU A 60 -17.34 9.08 3.81
CA LEU A 60 -16.92 8.32 5.00
C LEU A 60 -15.80 9.03 5.77
N LEU A 61 -14.85 9.67 5.09
CA LEU A 61 -13.83 10.50 5.75
C LEU A 61 -14.45 11.66 6.53
N VAL A 62 -15.37 12.38 5.93
CA VAL A 62 -16.10 13.48 6.61
C VAL A 62 -16.89 12.95 7.79
N LEU A 63 -17.65 11.86 7.60
CA LEU A 63 -18.48 11.26 8.64
C LEU A 63 -17.62 10.77 9.82
N THR A 64 -16.54 10.03 9.55
CA THR A 64 -15.67 9.53 10.63
C THR A 64 -14.85 10.63 11.27
N GLY A 65 -14.48 11.69 10.55
CA GLY A 65 -13.90 12.90 11.13
C GLY A 65 -14.85 13.60 12.08
N TYR A 66 -16.14 13.67 11.73
CA TYR A 66 -17.17 14.19 12.63
C TYR A 66 -17.37 13.31 13.88
N VAL A 67 -17.39 11.97 13.70
CA VAL A 67 -17.43 11.04 14.84
C VAL A 67 -16.20 11.23 15.74
N LEU A 68 -15.01 11.40 15.16
CA LEU A 68 -13.80 11.69 15.92
C LEU A 68 -13.96 12.98 16.73
N GLN A 69 -14.50 14.06 16.14
CA GLN A 69 -14.77 15.31 16.86
C GLN A 69 -15.68 15.08 18.07
N LEU A 70 -16.74 14.28 17.92
CA LEU A 70 -17.66 13.97 19.02
C LEU A 70 -17.01 13.14 20.13
N THR A 71 -15.95 12.42 19.83
CA THR A 71 -15.25 11.54 20.80
C THR A 71 -14.05 12.21 21.46
N MET A 72 -13.61 13.39 21.03
CA MET A 72 -12.34 14.04 21.45
C MET A 72 -12.22 14.20 22.99
N GLU A 73 -13.29 14.54 23.68
CA GLU A 73 -13.30 14.76 25.13
C GLU A 73 -14.01 13.64 25.90
N THR A 74 -14.08 12.45 25.31
CA THR A 74 -14.78 11.30 25.88
C THR A 74 -13.86 10.09 26.03
N PRO A 75 -14.22 9.07 26.82
CA PRO A 75 -13.50 7.79 26.84
C PRO A 75 -13.46 7.05 25.49
N TRP A 76 -14.26 7.48 24.51
CA TRP A 76 -14.35 6.90 23.17
C TRP A 76 -13.34 7.46 22.16
N LEU A 77 -12.42 8.35 22.60
CA LEU A 77 -11.41 8.96 21.73
C LEU A 77 -10.63 7.93 20.89
N ILE A 78 -10.16 6.85 21.51
CA ILE A 78 -9.39 5.82 20.80
C ILE A 78 -10.25 5.16 19.72
N PHE A 79 -11.53 4.90 19.98
CA PHE A 79 -12.45 4.36 18.96
C PHE A 79 -12.59 5.34 17.80
N GLY A 80 -12.81 6.64 18.06
CA GLY A 80 -12.90 7.67 17.02
C GLY A 80 -11.65 7.77 16.17
N LEU A 81 -10.47 7.77 16.82
CA LEU A 81 -9.16 7.81 16.14
C LEU A 81 -8.94 6.60 15.24
N VAL A 82 -9.21 5.39 15.73
CA VAL A 82 -9.04 4.15 14.95
C VAL A 82 -10.04 4.09 13.81
N LEU A 83 -11.31 4.41 14.06
CA LEU A 83 -12.35 4.41 13.02
C LEU A 83 -12.00 5.38 11.88
N HIS A 84 -11.63 6.61 12.22
CA HIS A 84 -11.21 7.60 11.22
C HIS A 84 -9.93 7.20 10.51
N GLY A 85 -8.97 6.66 11.25
CA GLY A 85 -7.71 6.18 10.73
C GLY A 85 -7.88 5.02 9.74
N VAL A 86 -8.80 4.08 10.00
CA VAL A 86 -9.10 2.98 9.06
C VAL A 86 -9.58 3.54 7.72
N VAL A 87 -10.46 4.53 7.71
CA VAL A 87 -10.91 5.15 6.46
C VAL A 87 -9.76 5.92 5.78
N LEU A 88 -8.91 6.62 6.56
CA LEU A 88 -7.73 7.32 6.03
C LEU A 88 -6.74 6.38 5.34
N VAL A 89 -6.36 5.28 5.98
CA VAL A 89 -5.37 4.37 5.38
C VAL A 89 -5.90 3.65 4.15
N HIS A 90 -7.21 3.43 4.07
CA HIS A 90 -7.85 2.85 2.88
C HIS A 90 -7.87 3.81 1.67
N LEU A 91 -7.47 5.08 1.79
CA LEU A 91 -7.14 5.92 0.64
C LEU A 91 -6.02 5.32 -0.23
N PHE A 92 -5.34 4.31 0.27
CA PHE A 92 -4.44 3.49 -0.54
C PHE A 92 -5.17 2.81 -1.71
N ALA A 93 -6.42 2.37 -1.56
CA ALA A 93 -7.16 1.72 -2.64
C ALA A 93 -7.42 2.66 -3.85
N PRO A 94 -8.05 3.85 -3.70
CA PRO A 94 -8.17 4.80 -4.82
C PRO A 94 -6.81 5.28 -5.35
N PHE A 95 -5.80 5.42 -4.49
CA PHE A 95 -4.43 5.72 -4.89
C PHE A 95 -3.86 4.65 -5.83
N HIS A 96 -3.95 3.39 -5.43
CA HIS A 96 -3.46 2.23 -6.16
C HIS A 96 -4.13 2.12 -7.53
N GLU A 97 -5.47 2.11 -7.57
CA GLU A 97 -6.24 2.03 -8.81
C GLU A 97 -5.98 3.23 -9.74
N ALA A 98 -5.89 4.44 -9.19
CA ALA A 98 -5.58 5.64 -9.98
C ALA A 98 -4.15 5.60 -10.54
N THR A 99 -3.19 5.04 -9.79
CA THR A 99 -1.80 4.86 -10.25
C THR A 99 -1.72 3.87 -11.42
N HIS A 100 -2.54 2.80 -11.39
CA HIS A 100 -2.71 1.86 -12.51
C HIS A 100 -3.51 2.45 -13.69
N GLN A 101 -4.07 3.64 -13.56
CA GLN A 101 -4.97 4.24 -14.55
C GLN A 101 -6.26 3.41 -14.76
N SER A 102 -6.67 2.63 -13.76
CA SER A 102 -7.85 1.72 -13.77
C SER A 102 -9.08 2.32 -13.11
N ALA A 103 -8.91 3.25 -12.15
CA ALA A 103 -10.01 3.87 -11.42
C ALA A 103 -10.99 4.66 -12.31
N PHE A 104 -10.45 5.37 -13.33
CA PHE A 104 -11.23 6.24 -14.20
C PHE A 104 -10.86 6.03 -15.68
N LEU A 105 -11.83 6.23 -16.58
CA LEU A 105 -11.57 6.32 -18.02
C LEU A 105 -10.74 7.56 -18.33
N THR A 106 -11.09 8.68 -17.72
CA THR A 106 -10.44 9.99 -17.90
C THR A 106 -9.07 10.03 -17.21
N ARG A 107 -8.00 10.24 -17.98
CA ARG A 107 -6.62 10.18 -17.48
C ARG A 107 -6.29 11.22 -16.41
N TRP A 108 -6.77 12.46 -16.57
CA TRP A 108 -6.47 13.50 -15.60
C TRP A 108 -7.13 13.23 -14.24
N LEU A 109 -8.32 12.59 -14.20
CA LEU A 109 -8.96 12.16 -12.95
C LEU A 109 -8.05 11.19 -12.19
N ASN A 110 -7.49 10.18 -12.87
CA ASN A 110 -6.53 9.27 -12.24
C ASN A 110 -5.33 10.03 -11.67
N GLN A 111 -4.79 11.03 -12.39
CA GLN A 111 -3.65 11.81 -11.90
C GLN A 111 -4.01 12.63 -10.66
N VAL A 112 -5.14 13.36 -10.69
CA VAL A 112 -5.59 14.20 -9.56
C VAL A 112 -5.86 13.32 -8.33
N VAL A 113 -6.57 12.21 -8.50
CA VAL A 113 -6.87 11.30 -7.39
C VAL A 113 -5.60 10.67 -6.83
N ALA A 114 -4.68 10.20 -7.68
CA ALA A 114 -3.39 9.66 -7.23
C ALA A 114 -2.58 10.70 -6.44
N TRP A 115 -2.52 11.96 -6.90
CA TRP A 115 -1.83 13.04 -6.18
C TRP A 115 -2.49 13.38 -4.86
N PHE A 116 -3.81 13.60 -4.85
CA PHE A 116 -4.56 13.93 -3.63
C PHE A 116 -4.43 12.83 -2.57
N THR A 117 -4.72 11.59 -2.95
CA THR A 117 -4.64 10.45 -2.02
C THR A 117 -3.19 10.16 -1.62
N GLY A 118 -2.24 10.25 -2.57
CA GLY A 118 -0.81 10.09 -2.32
C GLY A 118 -0.26 11.08 -1.30
N LEU A 119 -0.68 12.37 -1.36
CA LEU A 119 -0.34 13.37 -0.34
C LEU A 119 -0.87 12.96 1.05
N VAL A 120 -2.10 12.47 1.14
CA VAL A 120 -2.70 12.07 2.42
C VAL A 120 -2.02 10.83 3.00
N ILE A 121 -1.70 9.83 2.17
CA ILE A 121 -1.04 8.59 2.63
C ILE A 121 0.48 8.66 2.61
N MET A 122 1.07 9.80 2.23
CA MET A 122 2.52 10.06 2.16
C MET A 122 3.27 9.15 1.18
N ILE A 123 2.66 8.84 0.03
CA ILE A 123 3.27 8.02 -1.02
C ILE A 123 3.31 8.83 -2.34
N PRO A 124 4.51 9.13 -2.90
CA PRO A 124 4.63 9.85 -4.16
C PRO A 124 4.11 9.03 -5.34
N PRO A 125 3.16 9.54 -6.16
CA PRO A 125 2.49 8.74 -7.20
C PRO A 125 3.41 8.20 -8.30
N LEU A 126 4.36 9.00 -8.79
CA LEU A 126 5.29 8.55 -9.84
C LEU A 126 6.27 7.52 -9.30
N TYR A 127 6.83 7.75 -8.10
CA TYR A 127 7.71 6.79 -7.44
C TYR A 127 6.97 5.46 -7.25
N PHE A 128 5.79 5.48 -6.63
CA PHE A 128 4.98 4.29 -6.41
C PHE A 128 4.63 3.56 -7.71
N LYS A 129 4.29 4.28 -8.76
CA LYS A 129 4.00 3.68 -10.07
C LYS A 129 5.17 2.85 -10.59
N LEU A 130 6.40 3.32 -10.42
CA LEU A 130 7.60 2.62 -10.88
C LEU A 130 7.95 1.44 -9.96
N GLU A 131 7.88 1.65 -8.65
CA GLU A 131 8.08 0.63 -7.61
C GLU A 131 7.09 -0.51 -7.79
N HIS A 132 5.81 -0.19 -7.90
CA HIS A 132 4.71 -1.15 -8.01
C HIS A 132 4.70 -1.91 -9.35
N ALA A 133 5.13 -1.28 -10.45
CA ALA A 133 5.35 -1.98 -11.72
C ALA A 133 6.48 -3.01 -11.61
N ALA A 134 7.53 -2.70 -10.86
CA ALA A 134 8.60 -3.66 -10.57
C ALA A 134 8.10 -4.78 -9.66
N HIS A 135 7.28 -4.47 -8.65
CA HIS A 135 6.61 -5.47 -7.82
C HIS A 135 5.77 -6.44 -8.65
N HIS A 136 4.91 -5.96 -9.54
CA HIS A 136 4.14 -6.82 -10.45
C HIS A 136 5.00 -7.68 -11.38
N THR A 137 6.19 -7.21 -11.72
CA THR A 137 7.14 -7.97 -12.57
C THR A 137 7.90 -9.02 -11.78
N TYR A 138 8.28 -8.70 -10.55
CA TYR A 138 9.15 -9.51 -9.70
C TYR A 138 8.49 -9.97 -8.41
N THR A 139 7.17 -10.05 -8.36
CA THR A 139 6.39 -10.43 -7.16
C THR A 139 7.01 -11.62 -6.45
N GLN A 140 7.35 -11.47 -5.16
CA GLN A 140 7.99 -12.45 -4.30
C GLN A 140 9.45 -12.80 -4.71
N HIS A 141 10.09 -12.05 -5.60
CA HIS A 141 11.51 -12.25 -5.88
C HIS A 141 12.36 -11.71 -4.71
N PRO A 142 13.24 -12.52 -4.11
CA PRO A 142 13.93 -12.13 -2.87
C PRO A 142 14.75 -10.84 -2.93
N GLU A 143 15.29 -10.50 -4.12
CA GLU A 143 16.21 -9.36 -4.30
C GLU A 143 15.65 -8.25 -5.18
N LYS A 144 14.63 -8.53 -6.03
CA LYS A 144 14.16 -7.59 -7.05
C LYS A 144 12.76 -7.05 -6.78
N ASP A 145 12.00 -7.70 -5.88
CA ASP A 145 10.69 -7.21 -5.48
C ASP A 145 10.85 -6.08 -4.46
N PRO A 146 10.60 -4.79 -4.84
CA PRO A 146 10.78 -3.67 -3.94
C PRO A 146 9.72 -3.62 -2.84
N GLU A 147 8.60 -4.30 -3.03
CA GLU A 147 7.49 -4.36 -2.07
C GLU A 147 7.47 -5.69 -1.30
N SER A 148 8.53 -6.49 -1.39
CA SER A 148 8.63 -7.77 -0.69
C SER A 148 8.32 -7.60 0.81
N ILE A 149 7.37 -8.41 1.29
CA ILE A 149 7.02 -8.44 2.71
C ILE A 149 8.02 -9.34 3.42
N PRO A 150 8.79 -8.83 4.41
CA PRO A 150 9.65 -9.68 5.20
C PRO A 150 8.82 -10.78 5.85
N GLN A 151 9.06 -12.04 5.47
CA GLN A 151 8.41 -13.16 6.16
C GLN A 151 8.96 -13.22 7.58
N ALA A 152 8.17 -12.76 8.54
CA ALA A 152 8.55 -12.83 9.93
C ALA A 152 8.65 -14.30 10.36
N ARG A 153 9.89 -14.77 10.63
CA ARG A 153 10.16 -16.14 11.06
C ARG A 153 9.82 -16.39 12.53
N THR A 154 9.51 -15.34 13.27
CA THR A 154 9.21 -15.38 14.71
C THR A 154 7.93 -14.62 15.03
N PHE A 155 7.27 -15.01 16.12
CA PHE A 155 6.10 -14.30 16.66
C PHE A 155 6.41 -12.79 16.89
N TRP A 156 7.53 -12.46 17.48
CA TRP A 156 7.93 -11.07 17.73
C TRP A 156 8.25 -10.30 16.45
N GLY A 157 8.84 -10.95 15.44
CA GLY A 157 9.06 -10.35 14.12
C GLY A 157 7.75 -9.99 13.43
N TYR A 158 6.74 -10.88 13.54
CA TYR A 158 5.41 -10.63 13.02
C TYR A 158 4.74 -9.42 13.70
N TRP A 159 4.76 -9.36 15.04
CA TRP A 159 4.24 -8.21 15.77
C TRP A 159 4.99 -6.92 15.45
N TYR A 160 6.33 -6.96 15.34
CA TYR A 160 7.12 -5.81 14.95
C TYR A 160 6.72 -5.28 13.56
N TYR A 161 6.46 -6.16 12.59
CA TYR A 161 5.94 -5.76 11.29
C TYR A 161 4.56 -5.09 11.41
N LEU A 162 3.65 -5.68 12.21
CA LEU A 162 2.30 -5.13 12.42
C LEU A 162 2.29 -3.77 13.11
N THR A 163 3.29 -3.43 13.92
CA THR A 163 3.39 -2.07 14.49
C THR A 163 3.54 -0.98 13.43
N ALA A 164 3.81 -1.33 12.19
CA ALA A 164 4.16 -0.41 11.10
C ALA A 164 5.40 0.47 11.35
N ILE A 165 6.14 0.26 12.44
CA ILE A 165 7.40 0.98 12.71
C ILE A 165 8.40 0.83 11.56
N PRO A 166 8.64 -0.36 10.98
CA PRO A 166 9.54 -0.50 9.83
C PRO A 166 9.08 0.31 8.62
N TYR A 167 7.77 0.34 8.38
CA TYR A 167 7.16 1.10 7.29
C TYR A 167 7.40 2.60 7.47
N PHE A 168 7.04 3.17 8.63
CA PHE A 168 7.24 4.61 8.88
C PHE A 168 8.71 5.01 8.86
N LYS A 169 9.62 4.16 9.33
CA LYS A 169 11.07 4.39 9.17
C LYS A 169 11.47 4.49 7.69
N GLY A 170 10.91 3.62 6.83
CA GLY A 170 11.11 3.68 5.38
C GLY A 170 10.57 4.97 4.77
N VAL A 171 9.32 5.34 5.09
CA VAL A 171 8.68 6.59 4.63
C VAL A 171 9.51 7.81 5.00
N LEU A 172 9.93 7.94 6.28
CA LEU A 172 10.74 9.06 6.74
C LEU A 172 12.12 9.09 6.07
N LYS A 173 12.76 7.93 5.92
CA LYS A 173 14.03 7.82 5.20
C LYS A 173 13.91 8.31 3.76
N ASN A 174 12.87 7.90 3.05
CA ASN A 174 12.65 8.28 1.66
C ASN A 174 12.22 9.75 1.53
N LEU A 175 11.45 10.27 2.48
CA LEU A 175 11.09 11.70 2.55
C LEU A 175 12.31 12.62 2.66
N VAL A 176 13.43 12.12 3.21
CA VAL A 176 14.70 12.87 3.29
C VAL A 176 15.59 12.60 2.08
N ARG A 177 15.71 11.35 1.62
CA ARG A 177 16.66 10.94 0.58
C ARG A 177 16.21 11.31 -0.84
N HIS A 178 14.94 11.05 -1.18
CA HIS A 178 14.45 11.26 -2.55
C HIS A 178 14.48 12.73 -2.98
N PRO A 179 14.15 13.73 -2.12
CA PRO A 179 14.36 15.15 -2.48
C PRO A 179 15.80 15.53 -2.80
N GLN A 180 16.77 14.77 -2.26
CA GLN A 180 18.20 14.94 -2.53
C GLN A 180 18.67 14.16 -3.77
N GLY A 181 17.78 13.44 -4.45
CA GLY A 181 18.13 12.58 -5.59
C GLY A 181 18.89 11.30 -5.18
N GLN A 182 18.84 10.92 -3.91
CA GLN A 182 19.51 9.73 -3.39
C GLN A 182 18.61 8.51 -3.51
N PHE A 183 18.96 7.61 -4.41
CA PHE A 183 18.24 6.34 -4.63
C PHE A 183 19.16 5.16 -4.28
N SER A 184 18.62 4.12 -3.62
CA SER A 184 19.33 2.87 -3.36
C SER A 184 19.57 2.09 -4.67
N GLU A 185 20.44 1.07 -4.63
CA GLU A 185 20.67 0.20 -5.79
C GLU A 185 19.39 -0.45 -6.30
N LEU A 186 18.54 -0.95 -5.39
CA LEU A 186 17.23 -1.49 -5.75
C LEU A 186 16.34 -0.46 -6.42
N GLU A 187 16.25 0.75 -5.87
CA GLU A 187 15.47 1.85 -6.47
C GLU A 187 16.01 2.24 -7.86
N GLN A 188 17.32 2.27 -8.03
CA GLN A 188 17.94 2.53 -9.33
C GLN A 188 17.66 1.44 -10.37
N SER A 189 17.37 0.23 -9.96
CA SER A 189 17.03 -0.88 -10.86
C SER A 189 15.65 -0.73 -11.50
N PHE A 190 14.70 -0.08 -10.80
CA PHE A 190 13.34 0.12 -11.32
C PHE A 190 13.01 1.58 -11.68
N ILE A 191 13.81 2.56 -11.26
CA ILE A 191 13.67 3.96 -11.67
C ILE A 191 14.57 4.23 -12.88
N PRO A 192 14.04 4.33 -14.13
CA PRO A 192 14.82 4.66 -15.29
C PRO A 192 15.55 5.99 -15.09
N GLU A 193 16.78 6.10 -15.55
CA GLU A 193 17.63 7.29 -15.38
C GLU A 193 16.91 8.58 -15.82
N ARG A 194 16.24 8.55 -16.97
CA ARG A 194 15.45 9.68 -17.52
C ARG A 194 14.30 10.13 -16.63
N LEU A 195 13.88 9.34 -15.64
CA LEU A 195 12.79 9.65 -14.71
C LEU A 195 13.27 10.03 -13.31
N ARG A 196 14.56 9.83 -12.97
CA ARG A 196 15.11 10.11 -11.63
C ARG A 196 14.88 11.56 -11.22
N GLU A 197 15.12 12.50 -12.11
CA GLU A 197 14.87 13.92 -11.85
C GLU A 197 13.38 14.22 -11.59
N LYS A 198 12.48 13.56 -12.32
CA LYS A 198 11.03 13.74 -12.10
C LYS A 198 10.60 13.17 -10.73
N VAL A 199 11.09 11.99 -10.34
CA VAL A 199 10.86 11.41 -9.03
C VAL A 199 11.42 12.31 -7.92
N GLN A 200 12.60 12.86 -8.11
CA GLN A 200 13.21 13.82 -7.18
C GLN A 200 12.34 15.07 -7.00
N ARG A 201 11.90 15.68 -8.11
CA ARG A 201 11.04 16.88 -8.07
C ARG A 201 9.67 16.59 -7.41
N GLU A 202 9.11 15.42 -7.66
CA GLU A 202 7.89 14.96 -6.99
C GLU A 202 8.10 14.90 -5.47
N ALA A 203 9.18 14.27 -5.02
CA ALA A 203 9.53 14.18 -3.61
C ALA A 203 9.81 15.55 -2.98
N GLN A 204 10.47 16.47 -3.70
CA GLN A 204 10.67 17.86 -3.26
C GLN A 204 9.34 18.59 -3.08
N GLY A 205 8.42 18.46 -4.04
CA GLY A 205 7.08 19.06 -3.96
C GLY A 205 6.29 18.56 -2.76
N MET A 206 6.32 17.24 -2.51
CA MET A 206 5.65 16.64 -1.35
C MET A 206 6.28 17.09 -0.02
N LEU A 207 7.61 17.09 0.06
CA LEU A 207 8.32 17.58 1.25
C LEU A 207 7.96 19.04 1.54
N LEU A 208 8.00 19.91 0.52
CA LEU A 208 7.61 21.31 0.66
C LEU A 208 6.17 21.44 1.15
N PHE A 209 5.24 20.67 0.59
CA PHE A 209 3.84 20.65 1.04
C PHE A 209 3.72 20.29 2.52
N TYR A 210 4.43 19.25 3.00
CA TYR A 210 4.39 18.87 4.42
C TYR A 210 5.05 19.91 5.33
N LEU A 211 6.14 20.54 4.89
CA LEU A 211 6.78 21.62 5.64
C LEU A 211 5.85 22.84 5.76
N LEU A 212 5.13 23.19 4.68
CA LEU A 212 4.15 24.28 4.72
C LEU A 212 2.97 23.96 5.64
N LEU A 213 2.44 22.73 5.61
CA LEU A 213 1.40 22.28 6.52
C LEU A 213 1.85 22.32 7.98
N LEU A 214 3.04 21.79 8.26
CA LEU A 214 3.61 21.81 9.61
C LEU A 214 3.85 23.25 10.09
N GLY A 215 4.46 24.07 9.24
CA GLY A 215 4.68 25.50 9.55
C GLY A 215 3.38 26.25 9.82
N GLY A 216 2.37 26.05 9.00
CA GLY A 216 1.03 26.62 9.21
C GLY A 216 0.38 26.16 10.52
N SER A 217 0.49 24.86 10.84
CA SER A 217 0.00 24.29 12.10
C SER A 217 0.69 24.91 13.32
N LEU A 218 2.03 25.04 13.28
CA LEU A 218 2.80 25.64 14.35
C LEU A 218 2.49 27.13 14.52
N LEU A 219 2.44 27.89 13.43
CA LEU A 219 2.15 29.33 13.46
C LEU A 219 0.74 29.65 13.96
N SER A 220 -0.25 28.79 13.63
CA SER A 220 -1.62 28.95 14.10
C SER A 220 -1.89 28.36 15.50
N GLY A 221 -0.92 27.65 16.09
CA GLY A 221 -1.13 26.89 17.32
C GLY A 221 -2.14 25.75 17.18
N SER A 222 -2.43 25.32 15.94
CA SER A 222 -3.46 24.32 15.65
C SER A 222 -2.92 22.91 15.71
N ALA A 223 -3.56 22.02 16.45
CA ALA A 223 -3.23 20.59 16.50
C ALA A 223 -4.11 19.73 15.54
N LEU A 224 -4.85 20.34 14.62
CA LEU A 224 -5.76 19.63 13.73
C LEU A 224 -5.04 18.57 12.88
N LEU A 225 -3.86 18.89 12.32
CA LEU A 225 -3.08 17.94 11.55
C LEU A 225 -2.70 16.69 12.36
N PHE A 226 -2.39 16.88 13.63
CA PHE A 226 -2.05 15.78 14.51
C PHE A 226 -3.28 14.89 14.79
N TRP A 227 -4.40 15.50 15.23
CA TRP A 227 -5.58 14.76 15.65
C TRP A 227 -6.39 14.13 14.51
N TYR A 228 -6.47 14.79 13.33
CA TYR A 228 -7.32 14.33 12.22
C TYR A 228 -6.53 13.64 11.10
N TRP A 229 -5.21 13.67 11.15
CA TRP A 229 -4.41 13.04 10.09
C TRP A 229 -3.31 12.14 10.64
N LEU A 230 -2.30 12.70 11.35
CA LEU A 230 -1.11 11.92 11.72
C LEU A 230 -1.42 10.81 12.70
N LEU A 231 -2.08 11.11 13.82
CA LEU A 231 -2.37 10.14 14.87
C LEU A 231 -3.34 9.04 14.41
N PRO A 232 -4.49 9.32 13.77
CA PRO A 232 -5.36 8.30 13.21
C PRO A 232 -4.65 7.40 12.21
N ARG A 233 -3.84 7.99 11.31
CA ARG A 233 -3.07 7.24 10.34
C ARG A 233 -2.07 6.28 11.00
N ILE A 234 -1.34 6.73 12.02
CA ILE A 234 -0.38 5.88 12.75
C ILE A 234 -1.10 4.72 13.43
N LEU A 235 -2.22 4.98 14.08
CA LEU A 235 -3.00 3.96 14.81
C LEU A 235 -3.65 2.94 13.87
N ALA A 236 -3.99 3.31 12.65
CA ALA A 236 -4.67 2.43 11.70
C ALA A 236 -3.72 1.74 10.70
N GLU A 237 -2.46 2.16 10.57
CA GLU A 237 -1.51 1.53 9.64
C GLU A 237 -1.31 0.02 9.86
N PRO A 238 -1.41 -0.54 11.09
CA PRO A 238 -1.44 -1.99 11.31
C PRO A 238 -2.49 -2.73 10.47
N VAL A 239 -3.63 -2.11 10.17
CA VAL A 239 -4.68 -2.70 9.33
C VAL A 239 -4.15 -2.89 7.89
N MET A 240 -3.45 -1.91 7.34
CA MET A 240 -2.81 -2.04 6.03
C MET A 240 -1.71 -3.10 6.02
N ARG A 241 -0.96 -3.24 7.12
CA ARG A 241 0.05 -4.32 7.24
C ARG A 241 -0.60 -5.70 7.20
N LEU A 242 -1.76 -5.88 7.85
CA LEU A 242 -2.54 -7.12 7.78
C LEU A 242 -3.05 -7.40 6.36
N MET A 243 -3.56 -6.39 5.66
CA MET A 243 -4.02 -6.54 4.27
C MET A 243 -2.87 -7.00 3.36
N ARG A 244 -1.71 -6.38 3.46
CA ARG A 244 -0.54 -6.80 2.67
C ARG A 244 -0.09 -8.22 2.96
N ILE A 245 -0.12 -8.66 4.22
CA ILE A 245 0.16 -10.05 4.56
C ILE A 245 -0.86 -10.99 3.90
N SER A 246 -2.13 -10.59 3.83
CA SER A 246 -3.17 -11.43 3.23
C SER A 246 -2.96 -11.69 1.74
N GLU A 247 -2.28 -10.79 1.03
CA GLU A 247 -2.00 -10.91 -0.41
C GLU A 247 -0.88 -11.90 -0.72
N HIS A 248 0.21 -11.87 0.06
CA HIS A 248 1.44 -12.61 -0.25
C HIS A 248 1.93 -13.53 0.89
N GLY A 249 1.49 -13.30 2.12
CA GLY A 249 1.97 -14.03 3.30
C GLY A 249 1.76 -15.53 3.18
N GLY A 250 2.85 -16.32 3.28
CA GLY A 250 2.81 -17.78 3.14
C GLY A 250 2.65 -18.29 1.72
N CYS A 251 2.61 -17.43 0.69
CA CYS A 251 2.72 -17.86 -0.70
C CYS A 251 4.17 -18.23 -1.04
N PRO A 252 4.40 -19.18 -1.97
CA PRO A 252 5.76 -19.60 -2.35
C PRO A 252 6.50 -18.50 -3.11
N TRP A 253 7.81 -18.46 -2.97
CA TRP A 253 8.71 -17.51 -3.66
C TRP A 253 9.08 -18.06 -5.06
N ILE A 254 8.12 -18.00 -5.98
CA ILE A 254 8.26 -18.49 -7.36
C ILE A 254 7.72 -17.45 -8.33
N ALA A 255 8.12 -17.54 -9.60
CA ALA A 255 7.69 -16.60 -10.65
C ALA A 255 6.23 -16.76 -11.11
N ASP A 256 5.53 -17.81 -10.69
CA ASP A 256 4.14 -18.09 -11.08
C ASP A 256 3.17 -17.21 -10.28
N LEU A 257 2.63 -16.16 -10.92
CA LEU A 257 1.71 -15.20 -10.32
C LEU A 257 0.40 -15.82 -9.80
N LEU A 258 -0.02 -16.98 -10.32
CA LEU A 258 -1.20 -17.69 -9.83
C LEU A 258 -0.96 -18.42 -8.50
N ARG A 259 0.29 -18.54 -8.08
CA ARG A 259 0.71 -19.26 -6.87
C ARG A 259 1.43 -18.39 -5.86
N ASN A 260 2.11 -17.31 -6.30
CA ASN A 260 2.88 -16.42 -5.43
C ASN A 260 2.07 -15.25 -4.86
N THR A 261 0.80 -15.14 -5.25
CA THR A 261 -0.17 -14.18 -4.71
C THR A 261 -1.53 -14.84 -4.54
N ARG A 262 -2.42 -14.23 -3.80
CA ARG A 262 -3.80 -14.69 -3.63
C ARG A 262 -4.77 -13.52 -3.67
N THR A 263 -6.00 -13.79 -4.11
CA THR A 263 -7.13 -12.88 -3.97
C THR A 263 -7.91 -13.26 -2.70
N THR A 264 -8.18 -12.29 -1.86
CA THR A 264 -9.01 -12.47 -0.66
C THR A 264 -10.46 -12.07 -0.95
N LEU A 265 -11.41 -12.73 -0.30
CA LEU A 265 -12.81 -12.33 -0.37
C LEU A 265 -13.02 -11.07 0.48
N THR A 266 -13.41 -9.98 -0.16
CA THR A 266 -13.71 -8.73 0.54
C THR A 266 -15.13 -8.79 1.12
N LEU A 267 -15.26 -8.58 2.44
CA LEU A 267 -16.56 -8.50 3.11
C LEU A 267 -17.37 -7.31 2.57
N HIS A 268 -18.69 -7.50 2.45
CA HIS A 268 -19.56 -6.57 1.75
C HIS A 268 -19.46 -5.10 2.17
N PRO A 269 -19.37 -4.70 3.46
CA PRO A 269 -19.22 -3.28 3.78
C PRO A 269 -17.82 -2.74 3.45
N ILE A 270 -16.77 -3.57 3.54
CA ILE A 270 -15.37 -3.16 3.30
C ILE A 270 -15.10 -2.89 1.81
N ARG A 271 -15.85 -3.50 0.91
CA ARG A 271 -15.68 -3.29 -0.54
C ARG A 271 -15.80 -1.81 -0.96
N TRP A 272 -16.52 -0.98 -0.20
CA TRP A 272 -16.64 0.45 -0.47
C TRP A 272 -15.37 1.24 -0.14
N LEU A 273 -14.49 0.68 0.68
CA LEU A 273 -13.17 1.22 0.98
C LEU A 273 -12.07 0.56 0.13
N ALA A 274 -12.29 -0.68 -0.32
CA ALA A 274 -11.28 -1.45 -1.06
C ALA A 274 -11.34 -1.26 -2.59
N TRP A 275 -12.34 -0.55 -3.12
CA TRP A 275 -12.54 -0.22 -4.56
C TRP A 275 -12.71 -1.41 -5.51
#